data_bb9156b150da25dd5812936adc140408
#
_entry.id   bb9156b150da25dd5812936adc140408
#
_cell.length_a   1.000
_cell.length_b   1.000
_cell.length_c   1.000
_cell.angle_alpha   90.00
_cell.angle_beta   90.00
_cell.angle_gamma   90.00
#
_symmetry.space_group_name_H-M   'P 1'
#
loop_
_entity.id
_entity.type
_entity.pdbx_description
1 polymer ?
#
loop_
_entity_poly.entity_id
_entity_poly.type
_entity_poly.pdbx_seq_one_letter_code
_entity_poly.pdbx_strand_id
1 'polypeptide(L)'
;MTPERTQGSPVTEPASGRRIASAVAWQLGGRMLGTVASIAAIALTTRALGPVSYGHLNTAIFFIGLWTSLTELGIGVVIVRRVSASEGDLQRLVGINLAFSLSYCLPLAALAAVSGWLVYSDQPEVQSMLLILSAGLTLTTLSSCLNPIFMSAVRFSAVALADTLSRVAMLVVTIVLVTVRADHVWYVLPQVAAPATLLLVQGIAAHRIIPLRIVMSVKETWGLVRESLPQTMVLIIGVLYWRIDGVILSLLSTPAEVGRYGLAYQTAFTLSLMGNFFLGATLSTMTGLFASSRERFAIFIERSMGLMMGVAVPIAVVGFFVGRDLVALLGSEQFVDKSNLVMPLLLVAVGLTFLTGTVSQALFAAHHQAFLLRLNVFNLACNIVLNVVLIPHLGSLGAAIALVTSEVVGLVVATVRLATCSGYRTPWMFLLRLAIPTLAAVAALVLAALWVPPLIAAVIAAAVYVGMNLWVGPVHLRDVREILRKEASDG
;
A
#
# COMPACT_ATOMS: atom_id res chain seq x y z
N MET A 1 -0.98 26.90 -58.01
CA MET A 1 -1.56 25.82 -57.20
C MET A 1 -0.45 24.82 -56.90
N THR A 2 0.21 24.99 -55.75
CA THR A 2 1.23 24.08 -55.25
C THR A 2 0.58 23.24 -54.16
N PRO A 3 0.73 21.90 -54.12
CA PRO A 3 0.11 21.07 -53.11
C PRO A 3 0.90 21.17 -51.77
N GLU A 4 0.18 21.53 -50.72
CA GLU A 4 0.65 21.46 -49.33
C GLU A 4 1.05 20.02 -48.98
N ARG A 5 2.31 19.87 -48.55
CA ARG A 5 2.81 18.65 -47.91
C ARG A 5 2.17 18.56 -46.52
N THR A 6 1.22 17.67 -46.35
CA THR A 6 0.79 17.17 -45.04
C THR A 6 1.97 16.50 -44.36
N GLN A 7 2.47 17.16 -43.29
CA GLN A 7 3.44 16.57 -42.37
C GLN A 7 2.73 15.41 -41.64
N GLY A 8 3.09 14.19 -42.01
CA GLY A 8 2.69 12.98 -41.30
C GLY A 8 3.21 13.05 -39.88
N SER A 9 2.29 12.90 -38.89
CA SER A 9 2.62 12.63 -37.52
C SER A 9 3.61 11.47 -37.42
N PRO A 10 4.65 11.52 -36.57
CA PRO A 10 5.59 10.41 -36.43
C PRO A 10 4.83 9.20 -35.89
N VAL A 11 4.66 8.20 -36.70
CA VAL A 11 4.22 6.86 -36.30
C VAL A 11 5.29 6.36 -35.34
N THR A 12 4.98 6.35 -34.04
CA THR A 12 5.82 5.74 -33.02
C THR A 12 5.94 4.25 -33.37
N GLU A 13 7.14 3.82 -33.77
CA GLU A 13 7.45 2.40 -33.96
C GLU A 13 7.03 1.61 -32.71
N PRO A 14 6.37 0.46 -32.87
CA PRO A 14 6.00 -0.37 -31.73
C PRO A 14 7.26 -0.74 -30.96
N ALA A 15 7.31 -0.35 -29.68
CA ALA A 15 8.44 -0.61 -28.79
C ALA A 15 8.73 -2.12 -28.83
N SER A 16 9.96 -2.51 -29.21
CA SER A 16 10.33 -3.91 -29.31
C SER A 16 10.10 -4.60 -27.96
N GLY A 17 9.50 -5.81 -27.96
CA GLY A 17 9.18 -6.56 -26.73
C GLY A 17 10.35 -6.67 -25.75
N ARG A 18 11.59 -6.59 -26.25
CA ARG A 18 12.82 -6.54 -25.44
C ARG A 18 12.96 -5.22 -24.66
N ARG A 19 12.52 -4.09 -25.20
CA ARG A 19 12.51 -2.78 -24.48
C ARG A 19 11.44 -2.76 -23.39
N ILE A 20 10.27 -3.33 -23.65
CA ILE A 20 9.19 -3.45 -22.64
C ILE A 20 9.65 -4.38 -21.52
N ALA A 21 10.18 -5.56 -21.83
CA ALA A 21 10.70 -6.52 -20.85
C ALA A 21 11.82 -5.92 -20.00
N SER A 22 12.75 -5.17 -20.59
CA SER A 22 13.83 -4.51 -19.84
C SER A 22 13.31 -3.40 -18.94
N ALA A 23 12.31 -2.63 -19.34
CA ALA A 23 11.68 -1.59 -18.54
C ALA A 23 10.95 -2.18 -17.33
N VAL A 24 10.21 -3.27 -17.52
CA VAL A 24 9.53 -4.01 -16.45
C VAL A 24 10.56 -4.61 -15.48
N ALA A 25 11.61 -5.25 -15.99
CA ALA A 25 12.68 -5.82 -15.15
C ALA A 25 13.38 -4.73 -14.33
N TRP A 26 13.66 -3.57 -14.91
CA TRP A 26 14.24 -2.43 -14.20
C TRP A 26 13.30 -1.87 -13.12
N GLN A 27 12.00 -1.76 -13.39
CA GLN A 27 11.01 -1.35 -12.40
C GLN A 27 10.90 -2.33 -11.23
N LEU A 28 10.87 -3.64 -11.52
CA LEU A 28 10.84 -4.68 -10.50
C LEU A 28 12.11 -4.66 -9.65
N GLY A 29 13.27 -4.56 -10.29
CA GLY A 29 14.56 -4.47 -9.61
C GLY A 29 14.66 -3.25 -8.69
N GLY A 30 14.27 -2.07 -9.18
CA GLY A 30 14.22 -0.85 -8.39
C GLY A 30 13.29 -0.96 -7.18
N ARG A 31 12.09 -1.54 -7.36
CA ARG A 31 11.15 -1.76 -6.26
C ARG A 31 11.66 -2.76 -5.23
N MET A 32 12.29 -3.85 -5.65
CA MET A 32 12.93 -4.79 -4.74
C MET A 32 14.03 -4.11 -3.91
N LEU A 33 14.88 -3.30 -4.56
CA LEU A 33 15.91 -2.51 -3.88
C LEU A 33 15.27 -1.55 -2.86
N GLY A 34 14.22 -0.83 -3.24
CA GLY A 34 13.49 0.06 -2.33
C GLY A 34 12.86 -0.68 -1.15
N THR A 35 12.30 -1.87 -1.37
CA THR A 35 11.74 -2.70 -0.30
C THR A 35 12.82 -3.16 0.67
N VAL A 36 13.95 -3.65 0.16
CA VAL A 36 15.10 -4.05 0.99
C VAL A 36 15.63 -2.85 1.79
N ALA A 37 15.76 -1.68 1.15
CA ALA A 37 16.16 -0.46 1.83
C ALA A 37 15.20 -0.07 2.97
N SER A 38 13.88 -0.17 2.74
CA SER A 38 12.88 0.11 3.78
C SER A 38 12.98 -0.87 4.96
N ILE A 39 13.11 -2.17 4.69
CA ILE A 39 13.25 -3.19 5.74
C ILE A 39 14.54 -2.98 6.53
N ALA A 40 15.65 -2.67 5.86
CA ALA A 40 16.91 -2.35 6.52
C ALA A 40 16.81 -1.11 7.40
N ALA A 41 16.14 -0.05 6.94
CA ALA A 41 15.89 1.15 7.72
C ALA A 41 15.05 0.87 8.97
N ILE A 42 13.99 0.05 8.84
CA ILE A 42 13.17 -0.39 9.98
C ILE A 42 14.05 -1.16 10.99
N ALA A 43 14.82 -2.13 10.55
CA ALA A 43 15.68 -2.95 11.41
C ALA A 43 16.75 -2.12 12.15
N LEU A 44 17.37 -1.15 11.47
CA LEU A 44 18.33 -0.25 12.10
C LEU A 44 17.68 0.69 13.12
N THR A 45 16.52 1.26 12.77
CA THR A 45 15.76 2.16 13.66
C THR A 45 15.28 1.43 14.91
N THR A 46 14.69 0.24 14.78
CA THR A 46 14.17 -0.54 15.91
C THR A 46 15.27 -0.96 16.87
N ARG A 47 16.41 -1.41 16.35
CA ARG A 47 17.57 -1.81 17.15
C ARG A 47 18.23 -0.62 17.87
N ALA A 48 18.22 0.55 17.25
CA ALA A 48 18.77 1.77 17.87
C ALA A 48 17.89 2.33 18.97
N LEU A 49 16.56 2.29 18.80
CA LEU A 49 15.60 2.95 19.70
C LEU A 49 15.05 2.06 20.80
N GLY A 50 14.95 0.75 20.57
CA GLY A 50 14.18 -0.13 21.46
C GLY A 50 12.65 0.11 21.41
N PRO A 51 11.84 -0.73 22.12
CA PRO A 51 10.39 -0.72 21.95
C PRO A 51 9.69 0.58 22.36
N VAL A 52 10.15 1.25 23.42
CA VAL A 52 9.49 2.46 23.95
C VAL A 52 9.70 3.65 23.02
N SER A 53 10.95 4.02 22.70
CA SER A 53 11.24 5.16 21.83
C SER A 53 10.76 4.91 20.38
N TYR A 54 10.84 3.66 19.92
CA TYR A 54 10.23 3.28 18.64
C TYR A 54 8.69 3.36 18.68
N GLY A 55 8.09 3.15 19.85
CA GLY A 55 6.67 3.37 20.10
C GLY A 55 6.27 4.84 19.97
N HIS A 56 7.03 5.78 20.54
CA HIS A 56 6.81 7.22 20.36
C HIS A 56 6.91 7.62 18.88
N LEU A 57 7.92 7.10 18.16
CA LEU A 57 8.06 7.33 16.74
C LEU A 57 6.85 6.81 15.94
N ASN A 58 6.39 5.58 16.22
CA ASN A 58 5.23 5.02 15.53
C ASN A 58 3.92 5.73 15.88
N THR A 59 3.75 6.18 17.13
CA THR A 59 2.62 7.04 17.54
C THR A 59 2.55 8.27 16.62
N ALA A 60 3.67 8.96 16.46
CA ALA A 60 3.72 10.13 15.58
C ALA A 60 3.47 9.78 14.10
N ILE A 61 4.01 8.66 13.60
CA ILE A 61 3.78 8.17 12.23
C ILE A 61 2.31 7.78 12.00
N PHE A 62 1.66 7.06 12.92
CA PHE A 62 0.26 6.69 12.79
C PHE A 62 -0.63 7.92 12.80
N PHE A 63 -0.39 8.87 13.71
CA PHE A 63 -1.18 10.09 13.81
C PHE A 63 -1.05 10.96 12.55
N ILE A 64 0.17 11.29 12.11
CA ILE A 64 0.39 12.03 10.86
C ILE A 64 -0.14 11.26 9.65
N GLY A 65 -0.07 9.93 9.69
CA GLY A 65 -0.64 9.06 8.68
C GLY A 65 -2.13 9.29 8.41
N LEU A 66 -2.93 9.68 9.40
CA LEU A 66 -4.34 10.03 9.20
C LEU A 66 -4.51 11.25 8.27
N TRP A 67 -3.60 12.22 8.37
CA TRP A 67 -3.64 13.45 7.59
C TRP A 67 -3.18 13.28 6.15
N THR A 68 -2.49 12.15 5.83
CA THR A 68 -2.01 11.89 4.46
C THR A 68 -3.15 11.73 3.46
N SER A 69 -4.35 11.30 3.89
CA SER A 69 -5.54 11.23 3.04
C SER A 69 -5.98 12.59 2.50
N LEU A 70 -5.60 13.65 3.19
CA LEU A 70 -5.94 15.02 2.81
C LEU A 70 -4.85 15.69 1.95
N THR A 71 -3.72 15.02 1.70
CA THR A 71 -2.64 15.60 0.87
C THR A 71 -2.98 15.65 -0.62
N GLU A 72 -3.76 14.69 -1.12
CA GLU A 72 -4.11 14.61 -2.54
C GLU A 72 -5.52 15.13 -2.86
N LEU A 73 -6.47 15.06 -1.94
CA LEU A 73 -7.88 15.40 -2.11
C LEU A 73 -8.52 14.79 -3.37
N GLY A 74 -7.96 13.72 -3.94
CA GLY A 74 -8.45 13.08 -5.15
C GLY A 74 -8.40 13.94 -6.43
N ILE A 75 -7.85 15.16 -6.36
CA ILE A 75 -7.80 16.11 -7.49
C ILE A 75 -7.00 15.53 -8.65
N GLY A 76 -5.93 14.78 -8.37
CA GLY A 76 -5.10 14.15 -9.39
C GLY A 76 -5.89 13.27 -10.35
N VAL A 77 -6.82 12.47 -9.83
CA VAL A 77 -7.69 11.59 -10.64
C VAL A 77 -8.63 12.40 -11.54
N VAL A 78 -9.17 13.51 -11.01
CA VAL A 78 -10.04 14.43 -11.78
C VAL A 78 -9.27 15.08 -12.92
N ILE A 79 -8.02 15.53 -12.68
CA ILE A 79 -7.18 16.12 -13.72
C ILE A 79 -6.92 15.11 -14.84
N VAL A 80 -6.48 13.87 -14.50
CA VAL A 80 -6.23 12.83 -15.48
C VAL A 80 -7.48 12.53 -16.31
N ARG A 81 -8.65 12.44 -15.67
CA ARG A 81 -9.92 12.21 -16.37
C ARG A 81 -10.25 13.33 -17.34
N ARG A 82 -10.17 14.60 -16.93
CA ARG A 82 -10.44 15.76 -17.81
C ARG A 82 -9.48 15.82 -19.00
N VAL A 83 -8.19 15.61 -18.75
CA VAL A 83 -7.18 15.60 -19.81
C VAL A 83 -7.44 14.47 -20.82
N SER A 84 -7.77 13.27 -20.34
CA SER A 84 -8.10 12.13 -21.21
C SER A 84 -9.39 12.33 -22.02
N ALA A 85 -10.36 13.09 -21.49
CA ALA A 85 -11.58 13.48 -22.19
C ALA A 85 -11.41 14.72 -23.10
N SER A 86 -10.18 15.28 -23.21
CA SER A 86 -9.92 16.54 -23.92
C SER A 86 -10.70 17.75 -23.39
N GLU A 87 -11.09 17.72 -22.09
CA GLU A 87 -11.85 18.76 -21.42
C GLU A 87 -10.97 19.80 -20.70
N GLY A 88 -9.63 19.73 -20.87
CA GLY A 88 -8.71 20.68 -20.24
C GLY A 88 -7.26 20.46 -20.62
N ASP A 89 -6.48 21.55 -20.50
CA ASP A 89 -5.04 21.50 -20.70
C ASP A 89 -4.32 21.03 -19.44
N LEU A 90 -3.45 20.00 -19.57
CA LEU A 90 -2.72 19.40 -18.46
C LEU A 90 -1.88 20.42 -17.70
N GLN A 91 -1.16 21.31 -18.42
CA GLN A 91 -0.28 22.30 -17.79
C GLN A 91 -1.09 23.28 -16.94
N ARG A 92 -2.23 23.76 -17.44
CA ARG A 92 -3.11 24.67 -16.72
C ARG A 92 -3.72 24.02 -15.48
N LEU A 93 -4.28 22.81 -15.62
CA LEU A 93 -4.94 22.09 -14.51
C LEU A 93 -3.93 21.73 -13.41
N VAL A 94 -2.72 21.28 -13.77
CA VAL A 94 -1.65 21.02 -12.80
C VAL A 94 -1.17 22.33 -12.15
N GLY A 95 -1.08 23.42 -12.92
CA GLY A 95 -0.73 24.74 -12.37
C GLY A 95 -1.72 25.25 -11.33
N ILE A 96 -3.02 25.01 -11.53
CA ILE A 96 -4.08 25.33 -10.56
C ILE A 96 -3.97 24.44 -9.32
N ASN A 97 -3.76 23.12 -9.52
CA ASN A 97 -3.57 22.19 -8.40
C ASN A 97 -2.32 22.53 -7.59
N LEU A 98 -1.24 22.94 -8.24
CA LEU A 98 -0.01 23.37 -7.55
C LEU A 98 -0.24 24.64 -6.72
N ALA A 99 -0.95 25.65 -7.28
CA ALA A 99 -1.32 26.87 -6.56
C ALA A 99 -2.17 26.55 -5.31
N PHE A 100 -3.16 25.69 -5.48
CA PHE A 100 -4.01 25.23 -4.38
C PHE A 100 -3.19 24.46 -3.34
N SER A 101 -2.37 23.49 -3.75
CA SER A 101 -1.55 22.69 -2.84
C SER A 101 -0.57 23.55 -2.04
N LEU A 102 0.05 24.57 -2.66
CA LEU A 102 0.91 25.52 -1.97
C LEU A 102 0.18 26.36 -0.91
N SER A 103 -1.07 26.78 -1.19
CA SER A 103 -1.89 27.52 -0.22
C SER A 103 -2.44 26.63 0.89
N TYR A 104 -2.67 25.35 0.61
CA TYR A 104 -3.33 24.40 1.49
C TYR A 104 -2.37 23.62 2.38
N CYS A 105 -1.14 23.31 1.91
CA CYS A 105 -0.21 22.42 2.61
C CYS A 105 0.22 22.96 3.99
N LEU A 106 0.46 24.27 4.13
CA LEU A 106 0.85 24.86 5.42
C LEU A 106 -0.29 24.86 6.45
N PRO A 107 -1.53 25.30 6.11
CA PRO A 107 -2.68 25.12 7.00
C PRO A 107 -2.91 23.67 7.41
N LEU A 108 -2.80 22.71 6.48
CA LEU A 108 -2.93 21.28 6.77
C LEU A 108 -1.88 20.79 7.76
N ALA A 109 -0.61 21.14 7.53
CA ALA A 109 0.50 20.79 8.41
C ALA A 109 0.35 21.43 9.79
N ALA A 110 -0.05 22.71 9.85
CA ALA A 110 -0.32 23.40 11.11
C ALA A 110 -1.47 22.75 11.89
N LEU A 111 -2.56 22.41 11.22
CA LEU A 111 -3.71 21.72 11.84
C LEU A 111 -3.32 20.33 12.36
N ALA A 112 -2.51 19.57 11.60
CA ALA A 112 -1.99 18.28 12.03
C ALA A 112 -1.07 18.42 13.24
N ALA A 113 -0.15 19.40 13.24
CA ALA A 113 0.74 19.68 14.36
C ALA A 113 -0.02 20.10 15.62
N VAL A 114 -0.95 21.07 15.51
CA VAL A 114 -1.73 21.58 16.65
C VAL A 114 -2.64 20.50 17.22
N SER A 115 -3.36 19.74 16.38
CA SER A 115 -4.21 18.65 16.86
C SER A 115 -3.39 17.54 17.55
N GLY A 116 -2.23 17.20 17.00
CA GLY A 116 -1.33 16.23 17.62
C GLY A 116 -0.74 16.75 18.95
N TRP A 117 -0.38 18.03 19.02
CA TRP A 117 0.09 18.65 20.25
C TRP A 117 -0.97 18.65 21.36
N LEU A 118 -2.25 18.84 21.02
CA LEU A 118 -3.37 18.78 21.96
C LEU A 118 -3.65 17.34 22.40
N VAL A 119 -3.64 16.37 21.47
CA VAL A 119 -3.96 14.96 21.77
C VAL A 119 -2.88 14.30 22.63
N TYR A 120 -1.59 14.63 22.38
CA TYR A 120 -0.44 14.04 23.09
C TYR A 120 0.22 15.06 24.04
N SER A 121 -0.59 15.85 24.78
CA SER A 121 -0.11 16.88 25.72
C SER A 121 0.85 16.35 26.78
N ASP A 122 0.69 15.09 27.18
CA ASP A 122 1.50 14.43 28.22
C ASP A 122 2.75 13.72 27.66
N GLN A 123 3.02 13.82 26.34
CA GLN A 123 4.12 13.14 25.65
C GLN A 123 4.98 14.13 24.84
N PRO A 124 5.89 14.90 25.46
CA PRO A 124 6.67 15.95 24.79
C PRO A 124 7.55 15.42 23.64
N GLU A 125 8.00 14.17 23.74
CA GLU A 125 8.77 13.51 22.67
C GLU A 125 7.92 13.32 21.40
N VAL A 126 6.68 12.83 21.55
CA VAL A 126 5.72 12.67 20.46
C VAL A 126 5.35 14.02 19.85
N GLN A 127 5.15 15.05 20.68
CA GLN A 127 4.88 16.42 20.21
C GLN A 127 6.00 16.96 19.32
N SER A 128 7.26 16.79 19.73
CA SER A 128 8.42 17.19 18.97
C SER A 128 8.52 16.45 17.64
N MET A 129 8.27 15.13 17.63
CA MET A 129 8.24 14.30 16.44
C MET A 129 7.11 14.70 15.48
N LEU A 130 5.92 15.03 16.00
CA LEU A 130 4.76 15.47 15.23
C LEU A 130 5.03 16.80 14.52
N LEU A 131 5.71 17.74 15.19
CA LEU A 131 6.08 19.01 14.58
C LEU A 131 7.03 18.80 13.38
N ILE A 132 8.01 17.93 13.49
CA ILE A 132 8.94 17.60 12.41
C ILE A 132 8.21 16.86 11.28
N LEU A 133 7.34 15.88 11.58
CA LEU A 133 6.58 15.14 10.58
C LEU A 133 5.56 15.98 9.84
N SER A 134 5.03 17.05 10.45
CA SER A 134 4.13 17.97 9.75
C SER A 134 4.81 18.68 8.57
N ALA A 135 6.13 18.92 8.66
CA ALA A 135 6.92 19.37 7.51
C ALA A 135 6.96 18.29 6.41
N GLY A 136 7.09 17.02 6.76
CA GLY A 136 6.98 15.89 5.83
C GLY A 136 5.62 15.82 5.12
N LEU A 137 4.53 16.14 5.83
CA LEU A 137 3.19 16.22 5.25
C LEU A 137 3.09 17.30 4.16
N THR A 138 3.72 18.46 4.38
CA THR A 138 3.83 19.54 3.37
C THR A 138 4.54 19.05 2.10
N LEU A 139 5.67 18.37 2.26
CA LEU A 139 6.43 17.82 1.14
C LEU A 139 5.63 16.74 0.38
N THR A 140 4.90 15.89 1.09
CA THR A 140 4.02 14.87 0.51
C THR A 140 2.90 15.54 -0.30
N THR A 141 2.25 16.58 0.23
CA THR A 141 1.20 17.34 -0.47
C THR A 141 1.72 17.91 -1.79
N LEU A 142 2.92 18.49 -1.79
CA LEU A 142 3.51 19.07 -2.99
C LEU A 142 3.95 18.01 -4.01
N SER A 143 4.45 16.84 -3.56
CA SER A 143 4.81 15.76 -4.49
C SER A 143 3.59 15.12 -5.12
N SER A 144 2.50 14.96 -4.38
CA SER A 144 1.28 14.33 -4.89
C SER A 144 0.61 15.14 -6.00
N CYS A 145 0.70 16.46 -5.99
CA CYS A 145 0.16 17.31 -7.06
C CYS A 145 0.87 17.13 -8.42
N LEU A 146 2.04 16.49 -8.46
CA LEU A 146 2.78 16.18 -9.69
C LEU A 146 2.36 14.84 -10.32
N ASN A 147 1.71 13.95 -9.57
CA ASN A 147 1.30 12.63 -10.04
C ASN A 147 0.49 12.64 -11.35
N PRO A 148 -0.47 13.57 -11.57
CA PRO A 148 -1.23 13.63 -12.81
C PRO A 148 -0.37 13.80 -14.07
N ILE A 149 0.79 14.47 -13.96
CA ILE A 149 1.73 14.67 -15.09
C ILE A 149 2.25 13.30 -15.57
N PHE A 150 2.70 12.47 -14.63
CA PHE A 150 3.26 11.15 -14.94
C PHE A 150 2.20 10.18 -15.41
N MET A 151 1.00 10.23 -14.83
CA MET A 151 -0.14 9.40 -15.25
C MET A 151 -0.59 9.76 -16.67
N SER A 152 -0.74 11.04 -17.00
CA SER A 152 -1.16 11.50 -18.32
C SER A 152 -0.08 11.27 -19.38
N ALA A 153 1.22 11.38 -19.02
CA ALA A 153 2.34 11.12 -19.92
C ALA A 153 2.73 9.64 -20.03
N VAL A 154 2.07 8.74 -19.28
CA VAL A 154 2.38 7.30 -19.17
C VAL A 154 3.85 7.05 -18.80
N ARG A 155 4.46 7.92 -18.00
CA ARG A 155 5.87 7.84 -17.59
C ARG A 155 6.03 7.27 -16.16
N PHE A 156 5.54 6.06 -15.94
CA PHE A 156 5.60 5.38 -14.64
C PHE A 156 7.03 5.03 -14.18
N SER A 157 8.00 4.93 -15.09
CA SER A 157 9.41 4.69 -14.74
C SER A 157 10.03 5.81 -13.91
N ALA A 158 9.67 7.08 -14.17
CA ALA A 158 10.14 8.21 -13.39
C ALA A 158 9.59 8.19 -11.94
N VAL A 159 8.34 7.79 -11.77
CA VAL A 159 7.70 7.62 -10.46
C VAL A 159 8.37 6.48 -9.68
N ALA A 160 8.62 5.33 -10.35
CA ALA A 160 9.28 4.19 -9.73
C ALA A 160 10.72 4.51 -9.29
N LEU A 161 11.46 5.27 -10.11
CA LEU A 161 12.81 5.74 -9.75
C LEU A 161 12.76 6.68 -8.54
N ALA A 162 11.83 7.63 -8.53
CA ALA A 162 11.66 8.57 -7.42
C ALA A 162 11.30 7.83 -6.11
N ASP A 163 10.40 6.85 -6.16
CA ASP A 163 10.04 6.01 -4.99
C ASP A 163 11.27 5.21 -4.51
N THR A 164 12.04 4.59 -5.40
CA THR A 164 13.25 3.85 -5.02
C THR A 164 14.28 4.76 -4.36
N LEU A 165 14.56 5.92 -4.94
CA LEU A 165 15.51 6.88 -4.39
C LEU A 165 15.05 7.44 -3.03
N SER A 166 13.74 7.67 -2.84
CA SER A 166 13.19 8.13 -1.57
C SER A 166 13.43 7.13 -0.44
N ARG A 167 13.27 5.82 -0.72
CA ARG A 167 13.54 4.73 0.24
C ARG A 167 15.03 4.58 0.54
N VAL A 168 15.89 4.75 -0.47
CA VAL A 168 17.34 4.76 -0.28
C VAL A 168 17.75 5.97 0.57
N ALA A 169 17.20 7.16 0.32
CA ALA A 169 17.46 8.36 1.13
C ALA A 169 17.02 8.14 2.58
N MET A 170 15.85 7.53 2.81
CA MET A 170 15.40 7.14 4.14
C MET A 170 16.43 6.24 4.85
N LEU A 171 16.94 5.21 4.15
CA LEU A 171 17.95 4.31 4.70
C LEU A 171 19.27 5.06 5.00
N VAL A 172 19.75 5.91 4.09
CA VAL A 172 20.99 6.68 4.28
C VAL A 172 20.88 7.58 5.50
N VAL A 173 19.77 8.34 5.65
CA VAL A 173 19.55 9.18 6.82
C VAL A 173 19.49 8.33 8.09
N THR A 174 18.84 7.17 8.05
CA THR A 174 18.82 6.25 9.20
C THR A 174 20.21 5.79 9.58
N ILE A 175 21.06 5.39 8.60
CA ILE A 175 22.44 4.98 8.86
C ILE A 175 23.23 6.12 9.51
N VAL A 176 23.11 7.34 9.02
CA VAL A 176 23.77 8.51 9.59
C VAL A 176 23.37 8.70 11.05
N LEU A 177 22.07 8.68 11.35
CA LEU A 177 21.54 8.86 12.73
C LEU A 177 22.05 7.78 13.68
N VAL A 178 22.13 6.53 13.24
CA VAL A 178 22.65 5.42 14.02
C VAL A 178 24.16 5.59 14.27
N THR A 179 24.93 6.01 13.26
CA THR A 179 26.40 6.17 13.40
C THR A 179 26.78 7.32 14.31
N VAL A 180 26.04 8.45 14.26
CA VAL A 180 26.28 9.60 15.17
C VAL A 180 25.61 9.42 16.53
N ARG A 181 24.91 8.31 16.76
CA ARG A 181 24.14 8.04 18.00
C ARG A 181 23.21 9.22 18.34
N ALA A 182 22.44 9.67 17.35
CA ALA A 182 21.53 10.79 17.51
C ALA A 182 20.47 10.47 18.59
N ASP A 183 19.96 11.54 19.22
CA ASP A 183 18.84 11.40 20.14
C ASP A 183 17.60 10.85 19.42
N HIS A 184 16.75 10.11 20.17
CA HIS A 184 15.61 9.35 19.65
C HIS A 184 14.60 10.20 18.85
N VAL A 185 14.43 11.48 19.17
CA VAL A 185 13.53 12.40 18.45
C VAL A 185 13.97 12.58 17.00
N TRP A 186 15.27 12.56 16.69
CA TRP A 186 15.77 12.77 15.34
C TRP A 186 15.50 11.60 14.38
N TYR A 187 15.18 10.41 14.89
CA TYR A 187 14.82 9.24 14.06
C TYR A 187 13.51 9.41 13.28
N VAL A 188 12.83 10.53 13.45
CA VAL A 188 11.72 10.97 12.60
C VAL A 188 12.19 11.54 11.25
N LEU A 189 13.44 12.03 11.14
CA LEU A 189 13.97 12.65 9.92
C LEU A 189 13.97 11.75 8.68
N PRO A 190 14.21 10.43 8.75
CA PRO A 190 14.05 9.53 7.61
C PRO A 190 12.66 9.62 6.97
N GLN A 191 11.60 9.84 7.77
CA GLN A 191 10.22 9.98 7.29
C GLN A 191 9.97 11.34 6.61
N VAL A 192 10.82 12.34 6.81
CA VAL A 192 10.80 13.62 6.11
C VAL A 192 11.71 13.59 4.88
N ALA A 193 12.85 12.92 4.98
CA ALA A 193 13.81 12.79 3.89
C ALA A 193 13.22 12.02 2.68
N ALA A 194 12.37 11.02 2.93
CA ALA A 194 11.73 10.26 1.86
C ALA A 194 10.82 11.15 0.99
N PRO A 195 9.81 11.87 1.50
CA PRO A 195 8.99 12.76 0.68
C PRO A 195 9.77 13.96 0.12
N ALA A 196 10.82 14.44 0.79
CA ALA A 196 11.70 15.48 0.24
C ALA A 196 12.42 15.00 -1.02
N THR A 197 13.00 13.80 -0.97
CA THR A 197 13.66 13.18 -2.14
C THR A 197 12.65 12.89 -3.24
N LEU A 198 11.45 12.40 -2.89
CA LEU A 198 10.37 12.15 -3.84
C LEU A 198 9.97 13.42 -4.58
N LEU A 199 9.71 14.50 -3.85
CA LEU A 199 9.38 15.83 -4.41
C LEU A 199 10.49 16.37 -5.32
N LEU A 200 11.74 16.26 -4.90
CA LEU A 200 12.89 16.73 -5.69
C LEU A 200 13.00 15.98 -7.02
N VAL A 201 13.00 14.66 -6.98
CA VAL A 201 13.17 13.82 -8.18
C VAL A 201 11.96 13.95 -9.11
N GLN A 202 10.74 13.90 -8.56
CA GLN A 202 9.52 14.09 -9.34
C GLN A 202 9.44 15.52 -9.90
N GLY A 203 9.81 16.54 -9.13
CA GLY A 203 9.83 17.93 -9.58
C GLY A 203 10.75 18.15 -10.79
N ILE A 204 11.97 17.60 -10.72
CA ILE A 204 12.93 17.64 -11.85
C ILE A 204 12.38 16.89 -13.06
N ALA A 205 11.82 15.70 -12.86
CA ALA A 205 11.26 14.90 -13.95
C ALA A 205 10.01 15.55 -14.57
N ALA A 206 9.13 16.13 -13.75
CA ALA A 206 7.92 16.82 -14.20
C ALA A 206 8.24 18.07 -15.01
N HIS A 207 9.24 18.86 -14.57
CA HIS A 207 9.68 20.06 -15.29
C HIS A 207 10.23 19.75 -16.70
N ARG A 208 10.78 18.55 -16.90
CA ARG A 208 11.22 18.07 -18.23
C ARG A 208 10.09 17.64 -19.14
N ILE A 209 8.89 17.39 -18.60
CA ILE A 209 7.71 16.95 -19.37
C ILE A 209 6.86 18.15 -19.74
N ILE A 210 6.54 19.01 -18.77
CA ILE A 210 5.78 20.25 -18.94
C ILE A 210 6.40 21.39 -18.12
N PRO A 211 6.37 22.62 -18.60
CA PRO A 211 6.79 23.77 -17.80
C PRO A 211 5.80 23.95 -16.64
N LEU A 212 6.32 23.83 -15.40
CA LEU A 212 5.51 24.03 -14.20
C LEU A 212 5.25 25.53 -14.03
N ARG A 213 4.00 25.94 -14.18
CA ARG A 213 3.56 27.33 -13.99
C ARG A 213 2.44 27.35 -12.96
N ILE A 214 2.57 28.20 -11.94
CA ILE A 214 1.53 28.41 -10.95
C ILE A 214 0.42 29.23 -11.59
N VAL A 215 -0.81 28.73 -11.57
CA VAL A 215 -2.00 29.39 -12.11
C VAL A 215 -3.01 29.56 -10.98
N MET A 216 -3.34 30.79 -10.62
CA MET A 216 -4.32 31.07 -9.57
C MET A 216 -5.69 31.29 -10.23
N SER A 217 -6.67 30.43 -9.91
CA SER A 217 -8.05 30.54 -10.36
C SER A 217 -9.00 29.94 -9.32
N VAL A 218 -9.56 30.77 -8.47
CA VAL A 218 -10.47 30.32 -7.39
C VAL A 218 -11.66 29.52 -7.94
N LYS A 219 -12.24 29.98 -9.06
CA LYS A 219 -13.40 29.31 -9.70
C LYS A 219 -13.06 27.90 -10.18
N GLU A 220 -11.93 27.72 -10.85
CA GLU A 220 -11.49 26.41 -11.37
C GLU A 220 -11.03 25.52 -10.23
N THR A 221 -10.31 26.04 -9.24
CA THR A 221 -9.95 25.32 -8.01
C THR A 221 -11.15 24.77 -7.31
N TRP A 222 -12.20 25.60 -7.08
CA TRP A 222 -13.44 25.14 -6.46
C TRP A 222 -14.14 24.08 -7.29
N GLY A 223 -14.12 24.20 -8.62
CA GLY A 223 -14.64 23.19 -9.54
C GLY A 223 -13.92 21.84 -9.38
N LEU A 224 -12.57 21.84 -9.32
CA LEU A 224 -11.78 20.61 -9.12
C LEU A 224 -12.03 19.99 -7.75
N VAL A 225 -12.04 20.78 -6.69
CA VAL A 225 -12.31 20.30 -5.32
C VAL A 225 -13.71 19.69 -5.21
N ARG A 226 -14.73 20.35 -5.72
CA ARG A 226 -16.12 19.84 -5.68
C ARG A 226 -16.26 18.53 -6.45
N GLU A 227 -15.60 18.42 -7.59
CA GLU A 227 -15.63 17.22 -8.43
C GLU A 227 -14.85 16.07 -7.82
N SER A 228 -13.78 16.35 -7.07
CA SER A 228 -12.95 15.35 -6.39
C SER A 228 -13.55 14.87 -5.05
N LEU A 229 -14.53 15.56 -4.49
CA LEU A 229 -15.07 15.29 -3.15
C LEU A 229 -15.48 13.82 -2.93
N PRO A 230 -16.19 13.15 -3.85
CA PRO A 230 -16.52 11.72 -3.68
C PRO A 230 -15.28 10.82 -3.57
N GLN A 231 -14.26 11.09 -4.38
CA GLN A 231 -13.00 10.36 -4.36
C GLN A 231 -12.20 10.63 -3.07
N THR A 232 -12.21 11.88 -2.59
CA THR A 232 -11.61 12.28 -1.32
C THR A 232 -12.21 11.51 -0.15
N MET A 233 -13.53 11.35 -0.11
CA MET A 233 -14.21 10.56 0.95
C MET A 233 -13.76 9.11 0.96
N VAL A 234 -13.60 8.47 -0.21
CA VAL A 234 -13.10 7.11 -0.32
C VAL A 234 -11.65 7.00 0.20
N LEU A 235 -10.79 7.97 -0.16
CA LEU A 235 -9.39 8.02 0.31
C LEU A 235 -9.33 8.19 1.84
N ILE A 236 -10.12 9.10 2.41
CA ILE A 236 -10.17 9.33 3.86
C ILE A 236 -10.56 8.05 4.59
N ILE A 237 -11.65 7.39 4.17
CA ILE A 237 -12.10 6.15 4.80
C ILE A 237 -11.04 5.06 4.70
N GLY A 238 -10.40 4.93 3.54
CA GLY A 238 -9.34 3.95 3.33
C GLY A 238 -8.13 4.18 4.23
N VAL A 239 -7.65 5.42 4.36
CA VAL A 239 -6.52 5.76 5.22
C VAL A 239 -6.88 5.61 6.70
N LEU A 240 -8.07 6.05 7.11
CA LEU A 240 -8.56 5.85 8.47
C LEU A 240 -8.59 4.37 8.83
N TYR A 241 -9.13 3.53 7.96
CA TYR A 241 -9.21 2.09 8.19
C TYR A 241 -7.82 1.46 8.45
N TRP A 242 -6.78 1.90 7.74
CA TRP A 242 -5.42 1.37 7.86
C TRP A 242 -4.55 2.02 8.95
N ARG A 243 -4.98 3.14 9.55
CA ARG A 243 -4.14 3.89 10.49
C ARG A 243 -4.75 4.05 11.87
N ILE A 244 -6.06 3.94 11.98
CA ILE A 244 -6.80 4.27 13.20
C ILE A 244 -6.48 3.33 14.36
N ASP A 245 -6.19 2.06 14.09
CA ASP A 245 -5.81 1.06 15.08
C ASP A 245 -4.53 1.45 15.82
N GLY A 246 -3.49 1.92 15.10
CA GLY A 246 -2.26 2.42 15.69
C GLY A 246 -2.48 3.68 16.55
N VAL A 247 -3.38 4.56 16.13
CA VAL A 247 -3.74 5.76 16.91
C VAL A 247 -4.52 5.38 18.17
N ILE A 248 -5.53 4.52 18.07
CA ILE A 248 -6.29 4.06 19.25
C ILE A 248 -5.36 3.31 20.22
N LEU A 249 -4.44 2.48 19.70
CA LEU A 249 -3.45 1.79 20.51
C LEU A 249 -2.54 2.78 21.25
N SER A 250 -2.12 3.87 20.62
CA SER A 250 -1.27 4.89 21.27
C SER A 250 -1.98 5.68 22.38
N LEU A 251 -3.31 5.76 22.32
CA LEU A 251 -4.13 6.45 23.34
C LEU A 251 -4.55 5.55 24.49
N LEU A 252 -4.70 4.23 24.24
CA LEU A 252 -5.26 3.29 25.22
C LEU A 252 -4.24 2.30 25.78
N SER A 253 -2.97 2.33 25.32
CA SER A 253 -1.95 1.37 25.71
C SER A 253 -0.59 2.06 25.94
N THR A 254 0.45 1.28 26.19
CA THR A 254 1.80 1.78 26.45
C THR A 254 2.60 2.03 25.18
N PRO A 255 3.58 2.95 25.19
CA PRO A 255 4.47 3.17 24.03
C PRO A 255 5.18 1.88 23.57
N ALA A 256 5.55 0.99 24.49
CA ALA A 256 6.18 -0.29 24.15
C ALA A 256 5.25 -1.19 23.31
N GLU A 257 3.95 -1.23 23.62
CA GLU A 257 2.96 -1.97 22.83
C GLU A 257 2.78 -1.35 21.45
N VAL A 258 2.76 -0.01 21.34
CA VAL A 258 2.75 0.69 20.05
C VAL A 258 4.00 0.37 19.24
N GLY A 259 5.16 0.28 19.87
CA GLY A 259 6.43 -0.08 19.22
C GLY A 259 6.41 -1.50 18.67
N ARG A 260 5.93 -2.49 19.45
CA ARG A 260 5.78 -3.89 19.02
C ARG A 260 4.80 -4.01 17.85
N TYR A 261 3.63 -3.40 17.99
CA TYR A 261 2.62 -3.36 16.93
C TYR A 261 3.16 -2.66 15.68
N GLY A 262 3.79 -1.51 15.82
CA GLY A 262 4.34 -0.71 14.74
C GLY A 262 5.38 -1.47 13.90
N LEU A 263 6.29 -2.21 14.53
CA LEU A 263 7.25 -3.07 13.82
C LEU A 263 6.54 -4.14 13.00
N ALA A 264 5.62 -4.87 13.62
CA ALA A 264 4.87 -5.92 12.96
C ALA A 264 4.00 -5.36 11.82
N TYR A 265 3.32 -4.23 12.04
CA TYR A 265 2.48 -3.54 11.07
C TYR A 265 3.29 -3.06 9.86
N GLN A 266 4.40 -2.34 10.07
CA GLN A 266 5.23 -1.83 8.98
C GLN A 266 5.78 -2.97 8.10
N THR A 267 6.18 -4.08 8.73
CA THR A 267 6.69 -5.26 8.04
C THR A 267 5.57 -5.94 7.23
N ALA A 268 4.42 -6.19 7.84
CA ALA A 268 3.27 -6.83 7.18
C ALA A 268 2.72 -5.95 6.05
N PHE A 269 2.59 -4.63 6.27
CA PHE A 269 2.12 -3.67 5.26
C PHE A 269 3.03 -3.61 4.03
N THR A 270 4.34 -3.79 4.20
CA THR A 270 5.28 -3.86 3.06
C THR A 270 4.93 -5.02 2.12
N LEU A 271 4.46 -6.17 2.66
CA LEU A 271 4.03 -7.32 1.86
C LEU A 271 2.70 -7.07 1.14
N SER A 272 1.83 -6.22 1.68
CA SER A 272 0.52 -5.91 1.08
C SER A 272 0.64 -5.24 -0.30
N LEU A 273 1.76 -4.59 -0.58
CA LEU A 273 2.05 -3.97 -1.88
C LEU A 273 2.02 -4.99 -3.04
N MET A 274 2.37 -6.26 -2.78
CA MET A 274 2.34 -7.30 -3.82
C MET A 274 0.93 -7.55 -4.36
N GLY A 275 -0.09 -7.56 -3.49
CA GLY A 275 -1.49 -7.71 -3.91
C GLY A 275 -1.99 -6.55 -4.77
N ASN A 276 -1.60 -5.33 -4.46
CA ASN A 276 -2.03 -4.13 -5.18
C ASN A 276 -1.60 -4.13 -6.66
N PHE A 277 -0.47 -4.74 -7.00
CA PHE A 277 -0.05 -4.88 -8.40
C PHE A 277 -0.97 -5.79 -9.21
N PHE A 278 -1.32 -6.94 -8.63
CA PHE A 278 -2.25 -7.86 -9.28
C PHE A 278 -3.62 -7.20 -9.48
N LEU A 279 -4.11 -6.51 -8.48
CA LEU A 279 -5.37 -5.79 -8.55
C LEU A 279 -5.35 -4.71 -9.66
N GLY A 280 -4.28 -3.93 -9.75
CA GLY A 280 -4.11 -2.92 -10.80
C GLY A 280 -4.16 -3.51 -12.22
N ALA A 281 -3.54 -4.67 -12.43
CA ALA A 281 -3.51 -5.35 -13.73
C ALA A 281 -4.87 -5.96 -14.13
N THR A 282 -5.70 -6.36 -13.17
CA THR A 282 -6.95 -7.09 -13.46
C THR A 282 -8.20 -6.22 -13.62
N LEU A 283 -8.16 -4.95 -13.21
CA LEU A 283 -9.33 -4.07 -13.21
C LEU A 283 -9.94 -3.86 -14.61
N SER A 284 -9.12 -3.53 -15.60
CA SER A 284 -9.58 -3.29 -16.97
C SER A 284 -10.26 -4.52 -17.56
N THR A 285 -9.66 -5.70 -17.35
CA THR A 285 -10.20 -6.99 -17.79
C THR A 285 -11.53 -7.29 -17.09
N MET A 286 -11.63 -7.09 -15.77
CA MET A 286 -12.88 -7.28 -15.04
C MET A 286 -14.01 -6.38 -15.55
N THR A 287 -13.71 -5.10 -15.81
CA THR A 287 -14.69 -4.14 -16.34
C THR A 287 -15.17 -4.53 -17.73
N GLY A 288 -14.25 -4.91 -18.63
CA GLY A 288 -14.60 -5.36 -19.99
C GLY A 288 -15.43 -6.66 -20.01
N LEU A 289 -15.08 -7.62 -19.16
CA LEU A 289 -15.82 -8.88 -19.05
C LEU A 289 -17.22 -8.67 -18.45
N PHE A 290 -17.36 -7.79 -17.48
CA PHE A 290 -18.68 -7.49 -16.89
C PHE A 290 -19.64 -6.91 -17.93
N ALA A 291 -19.14 -6.08 -18.84
CA ALA A 291 -19.94 -5.50 -19.92
C ALA A 291 -20.29 -6.52 -21.02
N SER A 292 -19.41 -7.49 -21.29
CA SER A 292 -19.57 -8.43 -22.41
C SER A 292 -20.19 -9.77 -22.05
N SER A 293 -19.85 -10.37 -20.90
CA SER A 293 -20.35 -11.69 -20.48
C SER A 293 -20.26 -11.90 -18.99
N ARG A 294 -21.40 -12.03 -18.32
CA ARG A 294 -21.50 -12.31 -16.88
C ARG A 294 -20.85 -13.62 -16.49
N GLU A 295 -20.96 -14.64 -17.30
CA GLU A 295 -20.37 -15.95 -17.04
C GLU A 295 -18.84 -15.89 -17.08
N ARG A 296 -18.25 -15.28 -18.13
CA ARG A 296 -16.79 -15.11 -18.24
C ARG A 296 -16.26 -14.22 -17.12
N PHE A 297 -17.01 -13.21 -16.70
CA PHE A 297 -16.69 -12.37 -15.55
C PHE A 297 -16.61 -13.18 -14.26
N ALA A 298 -17.62 -14.04 -13.95
CA ALA A 298 -17.61 -14.89 -12.77
C ALA A 298 -16.42 -15.86 -12.77
N ILE A 299 -16.14 -16.54 -13.89
CA ILE A 299 -15.01 -17.46 -14.06
C ILE A 299 -13.66 -16.71 -13.86
N PHE A 300 -13.53 -15.50 -14.39
CA PHE A 300 -12.32 -14.72 -14.22
C PHE A 300 -12.08 -14.34 -12.76
N ILE A 301 -13.13 -13.97 -12.02
CA ILE A 301 -13.04 -13.67 -10.59
C ILE A 301 -12.66 -14.93 -9.80
N GLU A 302 -13.26 -16.08 -10.11
CA GLU A 302 -12.94 -17.37 -9.45
C GLU A 302 -11.46 -17.72 -9.63
N ARG A 303 -10.91 -17.55 -10.83
CA ARG A 303 -9.49 -17.76 -11.11
C ARG A 303 -8.60 -16.74 -10.38
N SER A 304 -8.96 -15.46 -10.42
CA SER A 304 -8.24 -14.40 -9.70
C SER A 304 -8.23 -14.62 -8.20
N MET A 305 -9.37 -15.03 -7.63
CA MET A 305 -9.49 -15.39 -6.23
C MET A 305 -8.61 -16.60 -5.89
N GLY A 306 -8.59 -17.62 -6.74
CA GLY A 306 -7.71 -18.78 -6.57
C GLY A 306 -6.23 -18.38 -6.54
N LEU A 307 -5.79 -17.53 -7.47
CA LEU A 307 -4.42 -17.03 -7.48
C LEU A 307 -4.08 -16.23 -6.20
N MET A 308 -4.99 -15.37 -5.74
CA MET A 308 -4.79 -14.63 -4.49
C MET A 308 -4.79 -15.53 -3.26
N MET A 309 -5.63 -16.58 -3.21
CA MET A 309 -5.56 -17.63 -2.19
C MET A 309 -4.20 -18.33 -2.21
N GLY A 310 -3.67 -18.61 -3.40
CA GLY A 310 -2.35 -19.24 -3.60
C GLY A 310 -1.20 -18.42 -3.03
N VAL A 311 -1.35 -17.10 -2.90
CA VAL A 311 -0.37 -16.19 -2.27
C VAL A 311 -0.71 -15.94 -0.80
N ALA A 312 -1.98 -15.72 -0.47
CA ALA A 312 -2.43 -15.36 0.88
C ALA A 312 -2.21 -16.50 1.89
N VAL A 313 -2.55 -17.74 1.50
CA VAL A 313 -2.45 -18.91 2.40
C VAL A 313 -1.02 -19.16 2.88
N PRO A 314 0.02 -19.24 2.02
CA PRO A 314 1.37 -19.44 2.50
C PRO A 314 1.91 -18.26 3.33
N ILE A 315 1.56 -17.01 2.99
CA ILE A 315 1.94 -15.85 3.81
C ILE A 315 1.37 -15.98 5.22
N ALA A 316 0.09 -16.33 5.35
CA ALA A 316 -0.55 -16.51 6.65
C ALA A 316 0.03 -17.70 7.42
N VAL A 317 0.15 -18.86 6.77
CA VAL A 317 0.56 -20.11 7.43
C VAL A 317 2.05 -20.10 7.76
N VAL A 318 2.93 -19.80 6.79
CA VAL A 318 4.38 -19.71 7.04
C VAL A 318 4.68 -18.58 8.03
N GLY A 319 4.00 -17.44 7.86
CA GLY A 319 4.11 -16.30 8.76
C GLY A 319 3.74 -16.63 10.20
N PHE A 320 2.80 -17.54 10.42
CA PHE A 320 2.45 -18.00 11.76
C PHE A 320 3.62 -18.67 12.48
N PHE A 321 4.41 -19.46 11.78
CA PHE A 321 5.56 -20.17 12.35
C PHE A 321 6.81 -19.30 12.47
N VAL A 322 7.01 -18.33 11.56
CA VAL A 322 8.24 -17.53 11.46
C VAL A 322 8.07 -16.11 12.01
N GLY A 323 6.84 -15.71 12.33
CA GLY A 323 6.53 -14.33 12.73
C GLY A 323 7.33 -13.85 13.95
N ARG A 324 7.51 -14.71 14.96
CA ARG A 324 8.37 -14.39 16.13
C ARG A 324 9.80 -14.12 15.71
N ASP A 325 10.40 -15.01 14.93
CA ASP A 325 11.80 -14.92 14.51
C ASP A 325 12.02 -13.70 13.59
N LEU A 326 11.03 -13.36 12.78
CA LEU A 326 11.07 -12.16 11.94
C LEU A 326 11.07 -10.89 12.79
N VAL A 327 10.25 -10.81 13.84
CA VAL A 327 10.24 -9.71 14.79
C VAL A 327 11.56 -9.63 15.55
N ALA A 328 12.09 -10.75 16.04
CA ALA A 328 13.38 -10.82 16.72
C ALA A 328 14.55 -10.42 15.82
N LEU A 329 14.50 -10.82 14.54
CA LEU A 329 15.53 -10.41 13.56
C LEU A 329 15.50 -8.91 13.30
N LEU A 330 14.33 -8.32 13.10
CA LEU A 330 14.21 -6.90 12.75
C LEU A 330 14.40 -5.99 13.97
N GLY A 331 13.77 -6.34 15.11
CA GLY A 331 13.71 -5.49 16.27
C GLY A 331 14.47 -5.96 17.51
N SER A 332 15.03 -7.14 17.53
CA SER A 332 15.54 -7.86 18.71
C SER A 332 14.43 -8.54 19.54
N GLU A 333 14.84 -9.39 20.51
CA GLU A 333 13.91 -10.10 21.42
C GLU A 333 13.01 -9.16 22.26
N GLN A 334 13.40 -7.91 22.47
CA GLN A 334 12.60 -6.93 23.22
C GLN A 334 11.31 -6.54 22.51
N PHE A 335 11.24 -6.71 21.17
CA PHE A 335 10.05 -6.41 20.37
C PHE A 335 9.09 -7.59 20.26
N VAL A 336 9.52 -8.78 20.65
CA VAL A 336 8.64 -9.94 20.64
C VAL A 336 7.56 -9.75 21.71
N ASP A 337 6.29 -9.81 21.30
CA ASP A 337 5.17 -9.71 22.21
C ASP A 337 5.02 -11.00 23.05
N LYS A 338 4.38 -10.89 24.22
CA LYS A 338 4.22 -12.02 25.14
C LYS A 338 3.44 -13.19 24.53
N SER A 339 2.52 -12.90 23.63
CA SER A 339 1.69 -13.92 22.97
C SER A 339 2.35 -14.56 21.76
N ASN A 340 3.37 -13.92 21.18
CA ASN A 340 3.98 -14.24 19.87
C ASN A 340 2.97 -14.23 18.69
N LEU A 341 1.81 -13.59 18.85
CA LEU A 341 0.71 -13.67 17.89
C LEU A 341 0.47 -12.38 17.08
N VAL A 342 1.01 -11.24 17.49
CA VAL A 342 0.76 -9.96 16.81
C VAL A 342 1.21 -10.01 15.35
N MET A 343 2.45 -10.40 15.09
CA MET A 343 2.97 -10.53 13.72
C MET A 343 2.24 -11.59 12.90
N PRO A 344 2.01 -12.83 13.39
CA PRO A 344 1.20 -13.82 12.71
C PRO A 344 -0.20 -13.31 12.31
N LEU A 345 -0.92 -12.65 13.23
CA LEU A 345 -2.25 -12.12 12.94
C LEU A 345 -2.23 -11.02 11.88
N LEU A 346 -1.23 -10.14 11.90
CA LEU A 346 -1.07 -9.11 10.88
C LEU A 346 -0.75 -9.72 9.50
N LEU A 347 -0.01 -10.82 9.44
CA LEU A 347 0.22 -11.54 8.17
C LEU A 347 -1.05 -12.25 7.67
N VAL A 348 -1.88 -12.76 8.57
CA VAL A 348 -3.23 -13.25 8.24
C VAL A 348 -4.08 -12.11 7.69
N ALA A 349 -4.07 -10.93 8.33
CA ALA A 349 -4.79 -9.75 7.86
C ALA A 349 -4.35 -9.35 6.44
N VAL A 350 -3.05 -9.34 6.13
CA VAL A 350 -2.53 -9.09 4.78
C VAL A 350 -3.06 -10.12 3.78
N GLY A 351 -3.08 -11.40 4.14
CA GLY A 351 -3.67 -12.45 3.29
C GLY A 351 -5.15 -12.20 3.02
N LEU A 352 -5.92 -11.85 4.05
CA LEU A 352 -7.35 -11.49 3.92
C LEU A 352 -7.54 -10.26 3.02
N THR A 353 -6.68 -9.24 3.15
CA THR A 353 -6.73 -8.03 2.32
C THR A 353 -6.58 -8.35 0.82
N PHE A 354 -5.75 -9.34 0.44
CA PHE A 354 -5.66 -9.76 -0.96
C PHE A 354 -6.99 -10.32 -1.48
N LEU A 355 -7.68 -11.10 -0.66
CA LEU A 355 -8.97 -11.68 -1.00
C LEU A 355 -10.07 -10.60 -1.03
N THR A 356 -10.13 -9.76 0.01
CA THR A 356 -11.07 -8.63 0.11
C THR A 356 -10.87 -7.65 -1.05
N GLY A 357 -9.62 -7.36 -1.41
CA GLY A 357 -9.26 -6.52 -2.55
C GLY A 357 -9.80 -7.06 -3.87
N THR A 358 -9.66 -8.37 -4.12
CA THR A 358 -10.16 -9.03 -5.34
C THR A 358 -11.68 -8.93 -5.44
N VAL A 359 -12.41 -9.22 -4.36
CA VAL A 359 -13.88 -9.13 -4.31
C VAL A 359 -14.35 -7.70 -4.46
N SER A 360 -13.70 -6.76 -3.77
CA SER A 360 -14.03 -5.33 -3.84
C SER A 360 -13.82 -4.76 -5.25
N GLN A 361 -12.75 -5.18 -5.92
CA GLN A 361 -12.48 -4.77 -7.29
C GLN A 361 -13.51 -5.33 -8.28
N ALA A 362 -13.94 -6.58 -8.09
CA ALA A 362 -15.01 -7.17 -8.89
C ALA A 362 -16.34 -6.44 -8.69
N LEU A 363 -16.69 -6.08 -7.44
CA LEU A 363 -17.86 -5.26 -7.13
C LEU A 363 -17.76 -3.85 -7.72
N PHE A 364 -16.56 -3.26 -7.75
CA PHE A 364 -16.31 -1.97 -8.38
C PHE A 364 -16.53 -2.06 -9.90
N ALA A 365 -15.99 -3.08 -10.56
CA ALA A 365 -16.21 -3.35 -11.98
C ALA A 365 -17.69 -3.63 -12.31
N ALA A 366 -18.43 -4.19 -11.35
CA ALA A 366 -19.87 -4.43 -11.44
C ALA A 366 -20.74 -3.20 -11.08
N HIS A 367 -20.16 -2.01 -10.96
CA HIS A 367 -20.83 -0.75 -10.62
C HIS A 367 -21.51 -0.71 -9.23
N HIS A 368 -21.06 -1.52 -8.27
CA HIS A 368 -21.56 -1.53 -6.89
C HIS A 368 -20.80 -0.59 -5.94
N GLN A 369 -20.33 0.57 -6.40
CA GLN A 369 -19.48 1.50 -5.66
C GLN A 369 -20.16 2.04 -4.39
N ALA A 370 -21.46 2.35 -4.45
CA ALA A 370 -22.22 2.82 -3.30
C ALA A 370 -22.34 1.75 -2.18
N PHE A 371 -22.38 0.47 -2.55
CA PHE A 371 -22.32 -0.64 -1.59
C PHE A 371 -20.94 -0.72 -0.95
N LEU A 372 -19.86 -0.65 -1.74
CA LEU A 372 -18.49 -0.68 -1.24
C LEU A 372 -18.21 0.46 -0.26
N LEU A 373 -18.70 1.68 -0.56
CA LEU A 373 -18.54 2.80 0.35
C LEU A 373 -19.21 2.53 1.71
N ARG A 374 -20.46 2.04 1.70
CA ARG A 374 -21.19 1.67 2.93
C ARG A 374 -20.50 0.55 3.70
N LEU A 375 -19.99 -0.45 3.00
CA LEU A 375 -19.23 -1.55 3.60
C LEU A 375 -17.93 -1.05 4.25
N ASN A 376 -17.18 -0.17 3.58
CA ASN A 376 -15.95 0.39 4.12
C ASN A 376 -16.22 1.24 5.37
N VAL A 377 -17.29 2.05 5.40
CA VAL A 377 -17.72 2.79 6.59
C VAL A 377 -18.11 1.84 7.72
N PHE A 378 -18.85 0.77 7.42
CA PHE A 378 -19.24 -0.24 8.39
C PHE A 378 -18.00 -0.98 8.96
N ASN A 379 -17.07 -1.39 8.10
CA ASN A 379 -15.83 -2.04 8.52
C ASN A 379 -14.97 -1.13 9.40
N LEU A 380 -14.86 0.17 9.04
CA LEU A 380 -14.16 1.15 9.85
C LEU A 380 -14.81 1.29 11.23
N ALA A 381 -16.13 1.41 11.29
CA ALA A 381 -16.85 1.51 12.57
C ALA A 381 -16.67 0.23 13.42
N CYS A 382 -16.79 -0.93 12.80
CA CYS A 382 -16.56 -2.23 13.45
C CYS A 382 -15.11 -2.32 13.99
N ASN A 383 -14.12 -1.95 13.18
CA ASN A 383 -12.71 -1.92 13.60
C ASN A 383 -12.48 -0.97 14.78
N ILE A 384 -13.02 0.25 14.75
CA ILE A 384 -12.91 1.21 15.88
C ILE A 384 -13.51 0.62 17.16
N VAL A 385 -14.74 0.09 17.08
CA VAL A 385 -15.41 -0.51 18.26
C VAL A 385 -14.59 -1.66 18.83
N LEU A 386 -14.12 -2.58 17.98
CA LEU A 386 -13.28 -3.70 18.40
C LEU A 386 -11.97 -3.22 19.04
N ASN A 387 -11.31 -2.21 18.46
CA ASN A 387 -10.09 -1.65 19.04
C ASN A 387 -10.34 -1.04 20.43
N VAL A 388 -11.39 -0.23 20.58
CA VAL A 388 -11.73 0.39 21.87
C VAL A 388 -12.05 -0.67 22.94
N VAL A 389 -12.67 -1.78 22.57
CA VAL A 389 -13.01 -2.87 23.50
C VAL A 389 -11.81 -3.77 23.82
N LEU A 390 -11.00 -4.13 22.80
CA LEU A 390 -9.95 -5.14 22.98
C LEU A 390 -8.61 -4.58 23.43
N ILE A 391 -8.24 -3.38 23.01
CA ILE A 391 -6.92 -2.79 23.32
C ILE A 391 -6.69 -2.60 24.83
N PRO A 392 -7.65 -2.11 25.65
CA PRO A 392 -7.42 -1.95 27.08
C PRO A 392 -7.07 -3.26 27.82
N HIS A 393 -7.50 -4.41 27.28
CA HIS A 393 -7.28 -5.73 27.89
C HIS A 393 -6.12 -6.50 27.26
N LEU A 394 -5.88 -6.33 25.96
CA LEU A 394 -4.97 -7.14 25.17
C LEU A 394 -3.83 -6.36 24.53
N GLY A 395 -3.80 -5.03 24.65
CA GLY A 395 -2.76 -4.19 24.06
C GLY A 395 -2.66 -4.36 22.54
N SER A 396 -1.45 -4.54 22.02
CA SER A 396 -1.13 -4.75 20.61
C SER A 396 -1.81 -5.99 20.00
N LEU A 397 -2.02 -7.04 20.80
CA LEU A 397 -2.76 -8.24 20.37
C LEU A 397 -4.23 -7.89 20.10
N GLY A 398 -4.83 -7.03 20.92
CA GLY A 398 -6.20 -6.56 20.73
C GLY A 398 -6.38 -5.83 19.40
N ALA A 399 -5.44 -4.96 19.05
CA ALA A 399 -5.42 -4.27 17.75
C ALA A 399 -5.31 -5.25 16.57
N ALA A 400 -4.43 -6.25 16.67
CA ALA A 400 -4.27 -7.26 15.62
C ALA A 400 -5.53 -8.12 15.45
N ILE A 401 -6.19 -8.52 16.54
CA ILE A 401 -7.46 -9.26 16.51
C ILE A 401 -8.57 -8.39 15.89
N ALA A 402 -8.66 -7.11 16.27
CA ALA A 402 -9.64 -6.18 15.72
C ALA A 402 -9.50 -6.05 14.20
N LEU A 403 -8.27 -5.93 13.69
CA LEU A 403 -8.00 -5.84 12.26
C LEU A 403 -8.39 -7.13 11.54
N VAL A 404 -7.97 -8.30 12.01
CA VAL A 404 -8.32 -9.59 11.40
C VAL A 404 -9.83 -9.80 11.37
N THR A 405 -10.50 -9.50 12.49
CA THR A 405 -11.96 -9.68 12.61
C THR A 405 -12.70 -8.78 11.64
N SER A 406 -12.32 -7.49 11.53
CA SER A 406 -12.94 -6.57 10.60
C SER A 406 -12.69 -6.95 9.13
N GLU A 407 -11.48 -7.46 8.79
CA GLU A 407 -11.18 -7.99 7.46
C GLU A 407 -12.04 -9.22 7.12
N VAL A 408 -12.21 -10.16 8.06
CA VAL A 408 -13.07 -11.33 7.86
C VAL A 408 -14.52 -10.92 7.62
N VAL A 409 -15.04 -10.02 8.44
CA VAL A 409 -16.42 -9.50 8.28
C VAL A 409 -16.58 -8.83 6.92
N GLY A 410 -15.65 -7.96 6.54
CA GLY A 410 -15.65 -7.29 5.26
C GLY A 410 -15.62 -8.25 4.08
N LEU A 411 -14.73 -9.24 4.12
CA LEU A 411 -14.61 -10.28 3.10
C LEU A 411 -15.91 -11.09 2.95
N VAL A 412 -16.51 -11.52 4.06
CA VAL A 412 -17.75 -12.31 4.03
C VAL A 412 -18.89 -11.49 3.42
N VAL A 413 -19.11 -10.26 3.89
CA VAL A 413 -20.21 -9.40 3.41
C VAL A 413 -20.01 -9.03 1.93
N ALA A 414 -18.78 -8.69 1.52
CA ALA A 414 -18.46 -8.41 0.12
C ALA A 414 -18.67 -9.63 -0.78
N THR A 415 -18.24 -10.82 -0.33
CA THR A 415 -18.37 -12.08 -1.08
C THR A 415 -19.82 -12.48 -1.27
N VAL A 416 -20.66 -12.38 -0.22
CA VAL A 416 -22.11 -12.62 -0.31
C VAL A 416 -22.73 -11.68 -1.32
N ARG A 417 -22.39 -10.38 -1.29
CA ARG A 417 -22.91 -9.42 -2.26
C ARG A 417 -22.48 -9.76 -3.69
N LEU A 418 -21.22 -10.10 -3.89
CA LEU A 418 -20.69 -10.48 -5.20
C LEU A 418 -21.40 -11.73 -5.75
N ALA A 419 -21.61 -12.76 -4.92
CA ALA A 419 -22.31 -13.97 -5.31
C ALA A 419 -23.76 -13.69 -5.77
N THR A 420 -24.46 -12.78 -5.08
CA THR A 420 -25.86 -12.44 -5.42
C THR A 420 -25.99 -11.63 -6.71
N CYS A 421 -24.98 -10.83 -7.10
CA CYS A 421 -25.08 -9.94 -8.26
C CYS A 421 -24.37 -10.46 -9.54
N SER A 422 -23.44 -11.42 -9.42
CA SER A 422 -22.62 -11.86 -10.55
C SER A 422 -22.65 -13.37 -10.82
N GLY A 423 -23.28 -14.17 -9.94
CA GLY A 423 -23.23 -15.62 -10.03
C GLY A 423 -21.88 -16.23 -9.62
N TYR A 424 -20.97 -15.40 -9.07
CA TYR A 424 -19.68 -15.85 -8.53
C TYR A 424 -19.86 -16.92 -7.45
N ARG A 425 -19.00 -17.93 -7.49
CA ARG A 425 -18.90 -18.96 -6.44
C ARG A 425 -17.49 -18.98 -5.88
N THR A 426 -17.38 -18.98 -4.54
CA THR A 426 -16.06 -19.07 -3.90
C THR A 426 -15.42 -20.42 -4.24
N PRO A 427 -14.16 -20.45 -4.73
CA PRO A 427 -13.53 -21.70 -5.19
C PRO A 427 -13.01 -22.53 -4.01
N TRP A 428 -13.93 -23.08 -3.18
CA TRP A 428 -13.57 -23.90 -2.01
C TRP A 428 -12.69 -25.11 -2.33
N MET A 429 -12.94 -25.74 -3.49
CA MET A 429 -12.13 -26.87 -3.94
C MET A 429 -10.68 -26.45 -4.23
N PHE A 430 -10.48 -25.23 -4.71
CA PHE A 430 -9.14 -24.68 -4.89
C PHE A 430 -8.43 -24.52 -3.54
N LEU A 431 -9.12 -23.97 -2.54
CA LEU A 431 -8.58 -23.82 -1.18
C LEU A 431 -8.22 -25.19 -0.56
N LEU A 432 -9.08 -26.19 -0.72
CA LEU A 432 -8.79 -27.55 -0.24
C LEU A 432 -7.56 -28.17 -0.93
N ARG A 433 -7.39 -27.96 -2.24
CA ARG A 433 -6.20 -28.43 -2.98
C ARG A 433 -4.92 -27.70 -2.57
N LEU A 434 -5.01 -26.46 -2.07
CA LEU A 434 -3.86 -25.76 -1.50
C LEU A 434 -3.37 -26.36 -0.17
N ALA A 435 -4.19 -27.17 0.50
CA ALA A 435 -3.78 -27.81 1.76
C ALA A 435 -2.53 -28.70 1.57
N ILE A 436 -2.43 -29.43 0.46
CA ILE A 436 -1.28 -30.33 0.19
C ILE A 436 0.03 -29.56 0.08
N PRO A 437 0.19 -28.55 -0.82
CA PRO A 437 1.43 -27.78 -0.90
C PRO A 437 1.71 -26.97 0.37
N THR A 438 0.66 -26.51 1.08
CA THR A 438 0.83 -25.79 2.35
C THR A 438 1.36 -26.71 3.46
N LEU A 439 0.78 -27.92 3.61
CA LEU A 439 1.27 -28.90 4.59
C LEU A 439 2.69 -29.37 4.28
N ALA A 440 3.03 -29.57 3.00
CA ALA A 440 4.38 -29.88 2.59
C ALA A 440 5.38 -28.75 2.92
N ALA A 441 4.97 -27.48 2.73
CA ALA A 441 5.77 -26.33 3.10
C ALA A 441 5.97 -26.22 4.62
N VAL A 442 4.93 -26.46 5.42
CA VAL A 442 5.03 -26.48 6.89
C VAL A 442 5.94 -27.62 7.35
N ALA A 443 5.80 -28.82 6.78
CA ALA A 443 6.68 -29.93 7.11
C ALA A 443 8.15 -29.61 6.76
N ALA A 444 8.40 -29.04 5.57
CA ALA A 444 9.73 -28.58 5.16
C ALA A 444 10.28 -27.48 6.10
N LEU A 445 9.43 -26.54 6.53
CA LEU A 445 9.81 -25.50 7.49
C LEU A 445 10.27 -26.08 8.82
N VAL A 446 9.44 -26.96 9.41
CA VAL A 446 9.70 -27.57 10.71
C VAL A 446 10.97 -28.44 10.64
N LEU A 447 11.14 -29.25 9.59
CA LEU A 447 12.31 -30.07 9.40
C LEU A 447 13.59 -29.24 9.16
N ALA A 448 13.50 -28.22 8.31
CA ALA A 448 14.63 -27.36 8.01
C ALA A 448 15.06 -26.53 9.24
N ALA A 449 14.10 -26.06 10.06
CA ALA A 449 14.37 -25.30 11.28
C ALA A 449 15.20 -26.08 12.33
N LEU A 450 15.28 -27.40 12.21
CA LEU A 450 16.18 -28.22 13.06
C LEU A 450 17.65 -28.05 12.70
N TRP A 451 17.97 -27.63 11.45
CA TRP A 451 19.33 -27.62 10.91
C TRP A 451 19.81 -26.21 10.50
N VAL A 452 18.88 -25.33 10.18
CA VAL A 452 19.19 -23.98 9.69
C VAL A 452 18.36 -22.93 10.43
N PRO A 453 18.82 -21.65 10.44
CA PRO A 453 18.05 -20.56 11.03
C PRO A 453 16.62 -20.47 10.47
N PRO A 454 15.61 -20.09 11.28
CA PRO A 454 14.19 -20.10 10.89
C PRO A 454 13.87 -19.34 9.60
N LEU A 455 14.60 -18.27 9.32
CA LEU A 455 14.40 -17.49 8.08
C LEU A 455 14.89 -18.22 6.83
N ILE A 456 15.99 -18.99 6.93
CA ILE A 456 16.45 -19.84 5.84
C ILE A 456 15.45 -21.00 5.65
N ALA A 457 14.98 -21.57 6.76
CA ALA A 457 13.91 -22.58 6.73
C ALA A 457 12.63 -22.05 6.05
N ALA A 458 12.28 -20.78 6.28
CA ALA A 458 11.15 -20.13 5.60
C ALA A 458 11.34 -20.01 4.08
N VAL A 459 12.55 -19.68 3.62
CA VAL A 459 12.89 -19.65 2.18
C VAL A 459 12.78 -21.05 1.57
N ILE A 460 13.27 -22.07 2.26
CA ILE A 460 13.13 -23.48 1.84
C ILE A 460 11.66 -23.86 1.76
N ALA A 461 10.87 -23.52 2.78
CA ALA A 461 9.43 -23.78 2.81
C ALA A 461 8.70 -23.10 1.66
N ALA A 462 9.04 -21.85 1.35
CA ALA A 462 8.48 -21.12 0.20
C ALA A 462 8.83 -21.80 -1.13
N ALA A 463 10.07 -22.26 -1.30
CA ALA A 463 10.49 -23.00 -2.49
C ALA A 463 9.75 -24.33 -2.62
N VAL A 464 9.58 -25.08 -1.51
CA VAL A 464 8.80 -26.33 -1.46
C VAL A 464 7.33 -26.05 -1.79
N TYR A 465 6.75 -24.99 -1.22
CA TYR A 465 5.37 -24.58 -1.53
C TYR A 465 5.17 -24.35 -3.03
N VAL A 466 6.04 -23.53 -3.64
CA VAL A 466 5.99 -23.23 -5.08
C VAL A 466 6.15 -24.50 -5.90
N GLY A 467 7.16 -25.34 -5.60
CA GLY A 467 7.41 -26.60 -6.30
C GLY A 467 6.23 -27.57 -6.21
N MET A 468 5.69 -27.78 -5.01
CA MET A 468 4.53 -28.65 -4.78
C MET A 468 3.25 -28.09 -5.42
N ASN A 469 3.06 -26.77 -5.40
CA ASN A 469 1.93 -26.14 -6.05
C ASN A 469 1.95 -26.32 -7.58
N LEU A 470 3.14 -26.23 -8.19
CA LEU A 470 3.32 -26.45 -9.62
C LEU A 470 3.17 -27.93 -10.03
N TRP A 471 3.44 -28.87 -9.11
CA TRP A 471 3.40 -30.32 -9.39
C TRP A 471 2.02 -30.95 -9.10
N VAL A 472 1.46 -30.69 -7.93
CA VAL A 472 0.20 -31.31 -7.43
C VAL A 472 -0.89 -30.27 -7.15
N GLY A 473 -0.51 -29.00 -6.99
CA GLY A 473 -1.41 -27.92 -6.61
C GLY A 473 -2.33 -27.46 -7.74
N PRO A 474 -3.28 -26.57 -7.39
CA PRO A 474 -4.29 -26.08 -8.34
C PRO A 474 -3.76 -25.02 -9.34
N VAL A 475 -2.56 -24.50 -9.14
CA VAL A 475 -1.94 -23.49 -10.04
C VAL A 475 -1.00 -24.20 -11.00
N HIS A 476 -1.41 -24.33 -12.26
CA HIS A 476 -0.55 -24.94 -13.28
C HIS A 476 0.25 -23.88 -14.03
N LEU A 477 1.50 -24.23 -14.40
CA LEU A 477 2.37 -23.38 -15.25
C LEU A 477 1.68 -22.95 -16.58
N ARG A 478 0.71 -23.74 -17.07
CA ARG A 478 -0.08 -23.40 -18.26
C ARG A 478 -0.95 -22.16 -18.03
N ASP A 479 -1.59 -22.07 -16.86
CA ASP A 479 -2.47 -20.94 -16.52
C ASP A 479 -1.69 -19.64 -16.41
N VAL A 480 -0.50 -19.69 -15.80
CA VAL A 480 0.42 -18.53 -15.72
C VAL A 480 0.92 -18.11 -17.11
N ARG A 481 1.28 -19.09 -17.95
CA ARG A 481 1.70 -18.81 -19.35
C ARG A 481 0.58 -18.28 -20.21
N GLU A 482 -0.66 -18.72 -20.05
CA GLU A 482 -1.80 -18.20 -20.80
C GLU A 482 -2.11 -16.75 -20.44
N ILE A 483 -2.02 -16.39 -19.15
CA ILE A 483 -2.20 -15.00 -18.69
C ILE A 483 -1.12 -14.10 -19.33
N LEU A 484 0.16 -14.52 -19.25
CA LEU A 484 1.28 -13.76 -19.81
C LEU A 484 1.27 -13.69 -21.37
N ARG A 485 0.71 -14.72 -22.04
CA ARG A 485 0.65 -14.76 -23.49
C ARG A 485 -0.49 -13.91 -24.07
N LYS A 486 -1.63 -13.82 -23.38
CA LYS A 486 -2.75 -12.97 -23.81
C LYS A 486 -2.40 -11.50 -23.69
N GLU A 487 -1.66 -11.09 -22.67
CA GLU A 487 -1.15 -9.70 -22.58
C GLU A 487 -0.16 -9.35 -23.71
N ALA A 488 0.57 -10.35 -24.24
CA ALA A 488 1.49 -10.14 -25.35
C ALA A 488 0.83 -10.17 -26.73
N SER A 489 -0.43 -10.64 -26.85
CA SER A 489 -1.18 -10.68 -28.12
C SER A 489 -2.16 -9.52 -28.29
N ASP A 490 -2.53 -8.84 -27.19
CA ASP A 490 -3.49 -7.72 -27.18
C ASP A 490 -2.80 -6.34 -27.03
N GLY A 491 -1.46 -6.29 -27.01
CA GLY A 491 -0.60 -5.10 -27.01
C GLY A 491 0.28 -5.08 -28.26
#